data_7f90017ba2786d795de58114c7a8aad1
#
_entry.id   7f90017ba2786d795de58114c7a8aad1
#
_cell.length_a   1.000
_cell.length_b   1.000
_cell.length_c   1.000
_cell.angle_alpha   90.00
_cell.angle_beta   90.00
_cell.angle_gamma   90.00
#
_symmetry.space_group_name_H-M   'P 1'
#
loop_
_entity.id
_entity.type
_entity.pdbx_description
1 polymer ?
#
loop_
_entity_poly.entity_id
_entity_poly.type
_entity_poly.pdbx_seq_one_letter_code
_entity_poly.pdbx_strand_id
1 'polypeptide(L)'
;MKILMINVVCGIRSTGRICTDLATALEAQGHEVKIAYGREKVPEQFKKYAVKIGSDWDVKVHGVKARLLDGAGFGSKKATKQFVKWMKEYDPDVIHLHNLHGYYINIEVLFDYLKCSGKKVIWTLHDCWAFTGHSAYCDAVKCERWSKGCYKCPQIKEYPKSFIDRSKQNWKKKKTIFSGVSDMTIITPSHWLAGLTRVSAQFLGR
;
A
#
# COMPACT_ATOMS: atom_id res chain seq x y z
N MET A 1 -0.86 -15.75 -17.11
CA MET A 1 -0.72 -14.30 -16.86
C MET A 1 0.43 -14.06 -15.89
N LYS A 2 1.07 -12.90 -16.00
CA LYS A 2 2.04 -12.40 -14.99
C LYS A 2 1.31 -11.56 -13.94
N ILE A 3 1.38 -11.95 -12.70
CA ILE A 3 0.71 -11.28 -11.58
C ILE A 3 1.76 -10.74 -10.62
N LEU A 4 1.72 -9.44 -10.37
CA LEU A 4 2.61 -8.77 -9.42
C LEU A 4 1.82 -8.34 -8.18
N MET A 5 2.11 -8.93 -7.03
CA MET A 5 1.59 -8.46 -5.75
C MET A 5 2.57 -7.46 -5.12
N ILE A 6 2.05 -6.41 -4.47
CA ILE A 6 2.88 -5.43 -3.75
C ILE A 6 2.41 -5.37 -2.30
N ASN A 7 3.28 -5.75 -1.38
CA ASN A 7 2.97 -5.78 0.06
C ASN A 7 4.19 -5.38 0.90
N VAL A 8 3.98 -5.02 2.15
CA VAL A 8 5.07 -4.61 3.06
C VAL A 8 6.02 -5.76 3.39
N VAL A 9 5.54 -6.99 3.48
CA VAL A 9 6.29 -8.22 3.80
C VAL A 9 5.88 -9.36 2.88
N CYS A 10 6.73 -10.41 2.76
CA CYS A 10 6.46 -11.59 1.96
C CYS A 10 6.60 -12.87 2.82
N GLY A 11 5.53 -13.67 2.89
CA GLY A 11 5.49 -14.98 3.57
C GLY A 11 5.48 -14.96 5.09
N ILE A 12 5.47 -13.78 5.71
CA ILE A 12 5.41 -13.61 7.16
C ILE A 12 4.32 -12.63 7.55
N ARG A 13 3.91 -12.64 8.82
CA ARG A 13 2.78 -11.87 9.33
C ARG A 13 1.48 -12.16 8.57
N SER A 14 0.36 -11.54 8.93
CA SER A 14 -0.95 -11.81 8.32
C SER A 14 -0.97 -11.52 6.81
N THR A 15 -0.66 -10.29 6.42
CA THR A 15 -0.75 -9.88 5.00
C THR A 15 0.29 -10.54 4.11
N GLY A 16 1.49 -10.83 4.64
CA GLY A 16 2.52 -11.55 3.88
C GLY A 16 2.16 -13.01 3.63
N ARG A 17 1.47 -13.67 4.58
CA ARG A 17 0.93 -15.01 4.40
C ARG A 17 -0.19 -15.02 3.36
N ILE A 18 -1.13 -14.07 3.45
CA ILE A 18 -2.18 -13.92 2.43
C ILE A 18 -1.57 -13.82 1.02
N CYS A 19 -0.51 -13.01 0.84
CA CYS A 19 0.15 -12.90 -0.46
C CYS A 19 0.76 -14.22 -0.92
N THR A 20 1.42 -14.98 -0.03
CA THR A 20 2.03 -16.27 -0.41
C THR A 20 1.01 -17.38 -0.63
N ASP A 21 -0.09 -17.40 0.12
CA ASP A 21 -1.18 -18.35 -0.09
C ASP A 21 -1.85 -18.11 -1.46
N LEU A 22 -2.13 -16.84 -1.79
CA LEU A 22 -2.63 -16.45 -3.10
C LEU A 22 -1.62 -16.78 -4.22
N ALA A 23 -0.33 -16.50 -4.02
CA ALA A 23 0.71 -16.77 -5.01
C ALA A 23 0.80 -18.27 -5.31
N THR A 24 0.74 -19.12 -4.28
CA THR A 24 0.76 -20.59 -4.43
C THR A 24 -0.49 -21.09 -5.19
N ALA A 25 -1.65 -20.56 -4.86
CA ALA A 25 -2.90 -20.95 -5.54
C ALA A 25 -2.92 -20.50 -7.01
N LEU A 26 -2.43 -19.31 -7.32
CA LEU A 26 -2.33 -18.77 -8.69
C LEU A 26 -1.27 -19.50 -9.51
N GLU A 27 -0.13 -19.85 -8.91
CA GLU A 27 0.90 -20.66 -9.57
C GLU A 27 0.36 -22.05 -9.94
N ALA A 28 -0.42 -22.66 -9.06
CA ALA A 28 -1.09 -23.95 -9.34
C ALA A 28 -2.09 -23.88 -10.51
N GLN A 29 -2.58 -22.67 -10.82
CA GLN A 29 -3.44 -22.40 -12.00
C GLN A 29 -2.63 -22.01 -13.25
N GLY A 30 -1.29 -22.11 -13.23
CA GLY A 30 -0.43 -21.83 -14.37
C GLY A 30 -0.10 -20.33 -14.54
N HIS A 31 -0.24 -19.50 -13.51
CA HIS A 31 0.14 -18.09 -13.55
C HIS A 31 1.58 -17.90 -13.04
N GLU A 32 2.31 -16.95 -13.61
CA GLU A 32 3.58 -16.47 -13.08
C GLU A 32 3.31 -15.39 -12.03
N VAL A 33 3.82 -15.59 -10.81
CA VAL A 33 3.55 -14.68 -9.69
C VAL A 33 4.85 -14.14 -9.09
N LYS A 34 4.89 -12.83 -8.83
CA LYS A 34 5.92 -12.16 -8.03
C LYS A 34 5.28 -11.36 -6.90
N ILE A 35 5.99 -11.29 -5.77
CA ILE A 35 5.61 -10.51 -4.58
C ILE A 35 6.70 -9.48 -4.31
N ALA A 36 6.43 -8.23 -4.67
CA ALA A 36 7.30 -7.12 -4.34
C ALA A 36 7.10 -6.71 -2.88
N TYR A 37 8.17 -6.69 -2.09
CA TYR A 37 8.12 -6.43 -0.66
C TYR A 37 9.22 -5.48 -0.20
N GLY A 38 9.04 -4.84 0.96
CA GLY A 38 9.99 -3.86 1.47
C GLY A 38 10.75 -4.27 2.71
N ARG A 39 10.18 -5.12 3.55
CA ARG A 39 10.67 -5.35 4.91
C ARG A 39 10.77 -6.82 5.26
N GLU A 40 11.71 -7.08 6.21
CA GLU A 40 11.93 -8.37 6.87
C GLU A 40 12.47 -9.47 5.92
N LYS A 41 12.87 -10.57 6.50
CA LYS A 41 13.40 -11.72 5.73
C LYS A 41 12.26 -12.57 5.21
N VAL A 42 12.39 -13.03 3.99
CA VAL A 42 11.44 -13.95 3.36
C VAL A 42 11.84 -15.39 3.73
N PRO A 43 10.89 -16.24 4.17
CA PRO A 43 11.13 -17.67 4.37
C PRO A 43 11.64 -18.33 3.07
N GLU A 44 12.53 -19.33 3.21
CA GLU A 44 13.22 -19.95 2.07
C GLU A 44 12.28 -20.44 0.98
N GLN A 45 11.19 -21.10 1.39
CA GLN A 45 10.19 -21.67 0.47
C GLN A 45 9.47 -20.63 -0.42
N PHE A 46 9.46 -19.34 -0.02
CA PHE A 46 8.78 -18.26 -0.74
C PHE A 46 9.74 -17.33 -1.50
N LYS A 47 11.05 -17.56 -1.44
CA LYS A 47 12.05 -16.73 -2.14
C LYS A 47 11.83 -16.68 -3.64
N LYS A 48 11.29 -17.74 -4.24
CA LYS A 48 10.98 -17.79 -5.67
C LYS A 48 10.00 -16.68 -6.14
N TYR A 49 9.12 -16.21 -5.24
CA TYR A 49 8.18 -15.14 -5.52
C TYR A 49 8.74 -13.75 -5.22
N ALA A 50 9.75 -13.65 -4.38
CA ALA A 50 10.14 -12.43 -3.70
C ALA A 50 10.96 -11.47 -4.56
N VAL A 51 10.55 -10.19 -4.60
CA VAL A 51 11.27 -9.07 -5.22
C VAL A 51 11.38 -7.96 -4.20
N LYS A 52 12.60 -7.62 -3.75
CA LYS A 52 12.79 -6.60 -2.71
C LYS A 52 12.77 -5.18 -3.29
N ILE A 53 11.98 -4.29 -2.68
CA ILE A 53 11.92 -2.87 -3.00
C ILE A 53 12.88 -2.11 -2.11
N GLY A 54 13.97 -1.59 -2.68
CA GLY A 54 14.98 -0.85 -1.93
C GLY A 54 15.78 -1.70 -0.95
N SER A 55 16.40 -1.03 0.00
CA SER A 55 17.26 -1.60 1.04
C SER A 55 16.66 -1.41 2.44
N ASP A 56 17.20 -2.12 3.43
CA ASP A 56 16.83 -1.91 4.83
C ASP A 56 17.16 -0.49 5.32
N TRP A 57 18.19 0.14 4.71
CA TRP A 57 18.52 1.53 4.96
C TRP A 57 17.45 2.49 4.43
N ASP A 58 16.92 2.25 3.23
CA ASP A 58 15.80 3.04 2.68
C ASP A 58 14.59 2.99 3.61
N VAL A 59 14.29 1.82 4.16
CA VAL A 59 13.20 1.63 5.14
C VAL A 59 13.45 2.43 6.42
N LYS A 60 14.67 2.37 6.96
CA LYS A 60 15.05 3.14 8.18
C LYS A 60 14.91 4.65 7.95
N VAL A 61 15.47 5.16 6.86
CA VAL A 61 15.39 6.59 6.51
C VAL A 61 13.94 7.03 6.31
N HIS A 62 13.13 6.22 5.62
CA HIS A 62 11.71 6.50 5.44
C HIS A 62 10.97 6.51 6.80
N GLY A 63 11.26 5.55 7.68
CA GLY A 63 10.69 5.50 9.04
C GLY A 63 11.00 6.75 9.86
N VAL A 64 12.25 7.22 9.82
CA VAL A 64 12.65 8.48 10.48
C VAL A 64 11.88 9.68 9.89
N LYS A 65 11.80 9.81 8.57
CA LYS A 65 11.00 10.86 7.91
C LYS A 65 9.53 10.78 8.28
N ALA A 66 8.96 9.58 8.32
CA ALA A 66 7.57 9.40 8.72
C ALA A 66 7.35 9.87 10.16
N ARG A 67 8.27 9.53 11.06
CA ARG A 67 8.23 9.93 12.47
C ARG A 67 8.32 11.44 12.66
N LEU A 68 9.22 12.10 11.92
CA LEU A 68 9.46 13.53 12.04
C LEU A 68 8.41 14.38 11.28
N LEU A 69 7.90 13.89 10.15
CA LEU A 69 7.13 14.71 9.20
C LEU A 69 5.77 14.11 8.81
N ASP A 70 5.28 13.11 9.52
CA ASP A 70 4.02 12.39 9.19
C ASP A 70 4.01 11.89 7.72
N GLY A 71 5.17 11.38 7.28
CA GLY A 71 5.43 11.08 5.87
C GLY A 71 5.29 9.59 5.50
N ALA A 72 4.46 8.81 6.22
CA ALA A 72 4.22 7.42 5.89
C ALA A 72 3.64 7.27 4.47
N GLY A 73 4.31 6.49 3.62
CA GLY A 73 3.97 6.33 2.20
C GLY A 73 4.55 7.41 1.26
N PHE A 74 5.22 8.45 1.78
CA PHE A 74 5.81 9.53 0.98
C PHE A 74 7.35 9.52 0.95
N GLY A 75 8.00 8.58 1.63
CA GLY A 75 9.45 8.35 1.57
C GLY A 75 9.85 7.39 0.45
N SER A 76 11.07 6.84 0.51
CA SER A 76 11.59 5.79 -0.42
C SER A 76 11.47 6.12 -1.92
N LYS A 77 11.52 7.39 -2.30
CA LYS A 77 11.26 7.85 -3.68
C LYS A 77 12.22 7.23 -4.69
N LYS A 78 13.53 7.16 -4.37
CA LYS A 78 14.55 6.57 -5.26
C LYS A 78 14.32 5.06 -5.44
N ALA A 79 14.13 4.34 -4.33
CA ALA A 79 13.86 2.90 -4.36
C ALA A 79 12.59 2.56 -5.17
N THR A 80 11.53 3.37 -4.99
CA THR A 80 10.28 3.16 -5.77
C THR A 80 10.48 3.46 -7.25
N LYS A 81 11.27 4.46 -7.64
CA LYS A 81 11.59 4.71 -9.06
C LYS A 81 12.34 3.53 -9.69
N GLN A 82 13.31 2.95 -8.98
CA GLN A 82 14.02 1.75 -9.44
C GLN A 82 13.07 0.55 -9.57
N PHE A 83 12.18 0.38 -8.60
CA PHE A 83 11.16 -0.66 -8.64
C PHE A 83 10.18 -0.46 -9.81
N VAL A 84 9.74 0.77 -10.10
CA VAL A 84 8.89 1.07 -11.27
C VAL A 84 9.62 0.74 -12.59
N LYS A 85 10.95 0.97 -12.67
CA LYS A 85 11.73 0.55 -13.83
C LYS A 85 11.69 -0.97 -13.99
N TRP A 86 11.93 -1.72 -12.93
CA TRP A 86 11.83 -3.18 -12.92
C TRP A 86 10.40 -3.65 -13.28
N MET A 87 9.35 -3.01 -12.75
CA MET A 87 7.96 -3.32 -13.11
C MET A 87 7.67 -3.18 -14.60
N LYS A 88 8.22 -2.15 -15.25
CA LYS A 88 8.08 -1.96 -16.70
C LYS A 88 8.77 -3.07 -17.50
N GLU A 89 9.92 -3.54 -17.05
CA GLU A 89 10.67 -4.65 -17.66
C GLU A 89 9.99 -6.00 -17.42
N TYR A 90 9.45 -6.22 -16.22
CA TYR A 90 8.71 -7.43 -15.88
C TYR A 90 7.37 -7.52 -16.64
N ASP A 91 6.75 -6.37 -16.88
CA ASP A 91 5.48 -6.20 -17.62
C ASP A 91 4.35 -7.08 -17.11
N PRO A 92 3.85 -6.89 -15.86
CA PRO A 92 2.76 -7.68 -15.32
C PRO A 92 1.43 -7.42 -16.03
N ASP A 93 0.59 -8.44 -16.18
CA ASP A 93 -0.79 -8.30 -16.68
C ASP A 93 -1.70 -7.71 -15.60
N VAL A 94 -1.47 -8.10 -14.33
CA VAL A 94 -2.25 -7.67 -13.17
C VAL A 94 -1.32 -7.20 -12.06
N ILE A 95 -1.63 -6.06 -11.46
CA ILE A 95 -0.94 -5.53 -10.28
C ILE A 95 -1.89 -5.58 -9.09
N HIS A 96 -1.57 -6.41 -8.09
CA HIS A 96 -2.37 -6.59 -6.90
C HIS A 96 -1.70 -5.89 -5.70
N LEU A 97 -2.28 -4.78 -5.29
CA LEU A 97 -1.82 -3.99 -4.15
C LEU A 97 -2.38 -4.52 -2.84
N HIS A 98 -1.56 -4.56 -1.80
CA HIS A 98 -1.94 -4.84 -0.42
C HIS A 98 -1.55 -3.66 0.47
N ASN A 99 -0.79 -3.86 1.55
CA ASN A 99 -0.37 -2.78 2.43
C ASN A 99 0.74 -1.93 1.80
N LEU A 100 0.40 -0.68 1.47
CA LEU A 100 1.34 0.31 0.91
C LEU A 100 1.98 1.20 1.98
N HIS A 101 1.60 1.06 3.24
CA HIS A 101 2.32 1.67 4.37
C HIS A 101 3.40 0.72 4.92
N GLY A 102 4.27 1.20 5.83
CA GLY A 102 5.37 0.39 6.37
C GLY A 102 6.75 0.83 5.90
N TYR A 103 6.86 2.06 5.36
CA TYR A 103 8.10 2.79 5.11
C TYR A 103 8.99 2.22 4.00
N TYR A 104 8.43 1.56 2.99
CA TYR A 104 9.20 0.89 1.93
C TYR A 104 8.93 1.42 0.52
N ILE A 105 7.81 2.06 0.29
CA ILE A 105 7.34 2.49 -1.02
C ILE A 105 6.87 3.95 -1.00
N ASN A 106 7.00 4.65 -2.11
CA ASN A 106 6.46 5.99 -2.33
C ASN A 106 5.19 5.89 -3.16
N ILE A 107 4.05 6.25 -2.57
CA ILE A 107 2.74 6.11 -3.23
C ILE A 107 2.56 7.10 -4.40
N GLU A 108 3.18 8.29 -4.38
CA GLU A 108 3.13 9.22 -5.51
C GLU A 108 3.76 8.58 -6.75
N VAL A 109 5.01 8.11 -6.63
CA VAL A 109 5.74 7.48 -7.74
C VAL A 109 5.06 6.21 -8.24
N LEU A 110 4.53 5.39 -7.32
CA LEU A 110 3.81 4.17 -7.71
C LEU A 110 2.55 4.50 -8.49
N PHE A 111 1.69 5.37 -7.98
CA PHE A 111 0.41 5.69 -8.61
C PHE A 111 0.55 6.51 -9.89
N ASP A 112 1.60 7.35 -10.03
CA ASP A 112 1.93 7.99 -11.30
C ASP A 112 2.16 6.94 -12.41
N TYR A 113 2.86 5.84 -12.08
CA TYR A 113 3.02 4.72 -13.01
C TYR A 113 1.69 4.00 -13.26
N LEU A 114 0.93 3.66 -12.21
CA LEU A 114 -0.32 2.91 -12.35
C LEU A 114 -1.34 3.64 -13.25
N LYS A 115 -1.44 4.97 -13.14
CA LYS A 115 -2.32 5.80 -13.97
C LYS A 115 -2.01 5.74 -15.47
N CYS A 116 -0.72 5.61 -15.80
CA CYS A 116 -0.26 5.60 -17.20
C CYS A 116 -0.02 4.19 -17.75
N SER A 117 -0.08 3.15 -16.91
CA SER A 117 0.32 1.79 -17.30
C SER A 117 -0.72 1.05 -18.13
N GLY A 118 -2.00 1.42 -18.03
CA GLY A 118 -3.12 0.67 -18.62
C GLY A 118 -3.33 -0.72 -18.01
N LYS A 119 -2.62 -1.07 -16.94
CA LYS A 119 -2.70 -2.39 -16.31
C LYS A 119 -3.92 -2.51 -15.41
N LYS A 120 -4.46 -3.72 -15.31
CA LYS A 120 -5.48 -4.03 -14.30
C LYS A 120 -4.88 -3.95 -12.91
N VAL A 121 -5.49 -3.14 -12.06
CA VAL A 121 -5.08 -2.96 -10.66
C VAL A 121 -6.15 -3.52 -9.74
N ILE A 122 -5.75 -4.38 -8.81
CA ILE A 122 -6.58 -4.84 -7.70
C ILE A 122 -5.94 -4.30 -6.43
N TRP A 123 -6.72 -3.72 -5.52
CA TRP A 123 -6.19 -3.28 -4.24
C TRP A 123 -7.00 -3.88 -3.09
N THR A 124 -6.40 -4.82 -2.36
CA THR A 124 -6.98 -5.36 -1.13
C THR A 124 -6.60 -4.46 0.05
N LEU A 125 -7.58 -3.76 0.59
CA LEU A 125 -7.42 -2.95 1.80
C LEU A 125 -7.54 -3.84 3.04
N HIS A 126 -6.53 -3.79 3.90
CA HIS A 126 -6.51 -4.56 5.17
C HIS A 126 -6.81 -3.68 6.39
N ASP A 127 -6.81 -2.38 6.22
CA ASP A 127 -7.02 -1.38 7.25
C ASP A 127 -7.50 -0.05 6.66
N CYS A 128 -7.63 0.98 7.51
CA CYS A 128 -8.16 2.29 7.13
C CYS A 128 -7.11 3.25 6.56
N TRP A 129 -5.82 2.87 6.51
CA TRP A 129 -4.75 3.81 6.15
C TRP A 129 -4.94 4.46 4.77
N ALA A 130 -5.48 3.74 3.81
CA ALA A 130 -5.66 4.23 2.45
C ALA A 130 -6.57 5.47 2.38
N PHE A 131 -7.63 5.53 3.18
CA PHE A 131 -8.59 6.63 3.14
C PHE A 131 -8.50 7.60 4.33
N THR A 132 -7.61 7.36 5.29
CA THR A 132 -7.30 8.31 6.37
C THR A 132 -6.09 9.18 6.03
N GLY A 133 -5.89 10.26 6.76
CA GLY A 133 -4.70 11.11 6.60
C GLY A 133 -3.47 10.62 7.35
N HIS A 134 -3.66 9.70 8.34
CA HIS A 134 -2.59 9.21 9.19
C HIS A 134 -2.82 7.77 9.62
N SER A 135 -3.81 7.51 10.46
CA SER A 135 -4.00 6.25 11.17
C SER A 135 -4.43 5.09 10.27
N ALA A 136 -3.95 3.88 10.59
CA ALA A 136 -4.44 2.64 10.03
C ALA A 136 -5.71 2.11 10.76
N TYR A 137 -5.99 2.59 11.97
CA TYR A 137 -7.05 2.06 12.85
C TYR A 137 -7.96 3.18 13.38
N CYS A 138 -8.57 3.95 12.48
CA CYS A 138 -9.42 5.08 12.87
C CYS A 138 -10.63 4.68 13.74
N ASP A 139 -11.10 3.45 13.61
CA ASP A 139 -12.22 2.90 14.37
C ASP A 139 -11.89 2.69 15.86
N ALA A 140 -10.63 2.43 16.21
CA ALA A 140 -10.21 2.23 17.61
C ALA A 140 -10.56 3.43 18.52
N VAL A 141 -10.72 4.61 17.94
CA VAL A 141 -11.14 5.84 18.65
C VAL A 141 -12.44 6.44 18.05
N LYS A 142 -13.17 5.64 17.27
CA LYS A 142 -14.44 6.05 16.60
C LYS A 142 -14.30 7.38 15.84
N CYS A 143 -13.16 7.58 15.17
CA CYS A 143 -12.87 8.81 14.44
C CYS A 143 -13.47 8.76 13.04
N GLU A 144 -14.40 9.66 12.74
CA GLU A 144 -15.08 9.79 11.44
C GLU A 144 -14.54 10.94 10.57
N ARG A 145 -13.51 11.68 11.03
CA ARG A 145 -12.97 12.84 10.31
C ARG A 145 -12.51 12.52 8.89
N TRP A 146 -12.08 11.29 8.65
CA TRP A 146 -11.63 10.81 7.33
C TRP A 146 -12.72 10.92 6.24
N SER A 147 -13.99 10.89 6.59
CA SER A 147 -15.10 10.97 5.63
C SER A 147 -15.21 12.35 4.95
N LYS A 148 -14.92 13.43 5.68
CA LYS A 148 -15.01 14.83 5.19
C LYS A 148 -13.65 15.51 5.03
N GLY A 149 -12.60 14.95 5.61
CA GLY A 149 -11.22 15.48 5.57
C GLY A 149 -10.54 15.35 6.94
N CYS A 150 -9.39 14.64 7.01
CA CYS A 150 -8.64 14.50 8.25
C CYS A 150 -8.05 15.84 8.73
N TYR A 151 -7.96 15.99 10.05
CA TYR A 151 -7.29 17.10 10.74
C TYR A 151 -7.15 16.76 12.22
N LYS A 152 -6.10 17.27 12.91
CA LYS A 152 -5.84 17.06 14.34
C LYS A 152 -6.05 15.59 14.72
N CYS A 153 -5.25 14.70 14.13
CA CYS A 153 -5.42 13.25 14.28
C CYS A 153 -5.33 12.83 15.76
N PRO A 154 -6.36 12.20 16.34
CA PRO A 154 -6.32 11.77 17.73
C PRO A 154 -5.32 10.63 17.97
N GLN A 155 -4.90 9.93 16.91
CA GLN A 155 -3.98 8.82 16.94
C GLN A 155 -2.60 9.16 16.38
N ILE A 156 -2.18 10.43 16.41
CA ILE A 156 -0.87 10.84 15.87
C ILE A 156 0.32 10.16 16.59
N LYS A 157 0.14 9.74 17.82
CA LYS A 157 1.13 9.00 18.61
C LYS A 157 1.07 7.49 18.42
N GLU A 158 0.06 6.99 17.70
CA GLU A 158 -0.12 5.58 17.36
C GLU A 158 0.45 5.28 15.96
N TYR A 159 0.38 4.02 15.52
CA TYR A 159 0.91 3.62 14.22
C TYR A 159 0.11 4.22 13.04
N PRO A 160 0.81 4.81 12.07
CA PRO A 160 2.25 5.11 11.92
C PRO A 160 2.65 6.37 12.70
N LYS A 161 3.30 6.21 13.83
CA LYS A 161 3.59 7.26 14.82
C LYS A 161 4.33 8.47 14.25
N SER A 162 3.89 9.71 14.58
CA SER A 162 4.56 10.94 14.18
C SER A 162 4.60 11.98 15.30
N PHE A 163 5.58 12.89 15.23
CA PHE A 163 5.68 14.08 16.11
C PHE A 163 4.87 15.27 15.57
N ILE A 164 4.69 15.34 14.25
CA ILE A 164 3.96 16.41 13.57
C ILE A 164 2.71 15.83 12.95
N ASP A 165 1.60 16.53 13.08
CA ASP A 165 0.33 16.16 12.45
C ASP A 165 0.20 16.83 11.07
N ARG A 166 0.33 16.04 10.02
CA ARG A 166 0.02 16.41 8.63
C ARG A 166 -1.20 15.67 8.08
N SER A 167 -2.04 15.13 8.94
CA SER A 167 -3.19 14.33 8.54
C SER A 167 -4.09 15.03 7.51
N LYS A 168 -4.28 16.35 7.64
CA LYS A 168 -5.07 17.14 6.66
C LYS A 168 -4.42 17.16 5.28
N GLN A 169 -3.12 17.41 5.21
CA GLN A 169 -2.36 17.45 3.95
C GLN A 169 -2.26 16.06 3.33
N ASN A 170 -1.96 15.05 4.13
CA ASN A 170 -1.83 13.66 3.69
C ASN A 170 -3.16 13.12 3.15
N TRP A 171 -4.28 13.43 3.80
CA TRP A 171 -5.60 13.06 3.33
C TRP A 171 -5.89 13.65 1.93
N LYS A 172 -5.64 14.94 1.75
CA LYS A 172 -5.82 15.62 0.45
C LYS A 172 -4.92 15.01 -0.62
N LYS A 173 -3.63 14.79 -0.30
CA LYS A 173 -2.67 14.16 -1.22
C LYS A 173 -3.11 12.75 -1.62
N LYS A 174 -3.50 11.91 -0.68
CA LYS A 174 -3.96 10.55 -0.97
C LYS A 174 -5.18 10.57 -1.88
N LYS A 175 -6.15 11.46 -1.67
CA LYS A 175 -7.30 11.63 -2.56
C LYS A 175 -6.86 11.88 -4.01
N THR A 176 -5.93 12.79 -4.25
CA THR A 176 -5.39 13.09 -5.58
C THR A 176 -4.56 11.93 -6.14
N ILE A 177 -3.73 11.29 -5.30
CA ILE A 177 -2.85 10.20 -5.71
C ILE A 177 -3.65 8.99 -6.17
N PHE A 178 -4.65 8.58 -5.41
CA PHE A 178 -5.41 7.36 -5.67
C PHE A 178 -6.50 7.52 -6.74
N SER A 179 -6.88 8.77 -7.09
CA SER A 179 -7.78 9.03 -8.21
C SER A 179 -7.08 8.81 -9.57
N GLY A 180 -7.84 8.50 -10.60
CA GLY A 180 -7.37 8.48 -11.99
C GLY A 180 -6.70 7.18 -12.47
N VAL A 181 -6.67 6.11 -11.68
CA VAL A 181 -6.34 4.76 -12.19
C VAL A 181 -7.62 4.19 -12.82
N SER A 182 -7.62 3.98 -14.13
CA SER A 182 -8.83 3.66 -14.93
C SER A 182 -9.44 2.30 -14.58
N ASP A 183 -8.61 1.26 -14.49
CA ASP A 183 -9.04 -0.12 -14.17
C ASP A 183 -8.53 -0.53 -12.79
N MET A 184 -9.15 0.02 -11.72
CA MET A 184 -8.82 -0.34 -10.36
C MET A 184 -10.03 -0.89 -9.61
N THR A 185 -9.91 -2.13 -9.13
CA THR A 185 -10.90 -2.80 -8.27
C THR A 185 -10.43 -2.79 -6.81
N ILE A 186 -11.29 -2.37 -5.89
CA ILE A 186 -11.02 -2.42 -4.45
C ILE A 186 -11.65 -3.68 -3.85
N ILE A 187 -10.86 -4.41 -3.06
CA ILE A 187 -11.31 -5.59 -2.29
C ILE A 187 -11.13 -5.29 -0.80
N THR A 188 -12.05 -5.77 0.01
CA THR A 188 -11.97 -5.68 1.48
C THR A 188 -12.31 -7.02 2.12
N PRO A 189 -11.68 -7.40 3.24
CA PRO A 189 -11.90 -8.68 3.91
C PRO A 189 -13.22 -8.74 4.70
N SER A 190 -13.95 -7.63 4.82
CA SER A 190 -15.19 -7.58 5.59
C SER A 190 -16.18 -6.56 5.03
N HIS A 191 -17.47 -6.80 5.25
CA HIS A 191 -18.53 -5.84 4.92
C HIS A 191 -18.39 -4.52 5.67
N TRP A 192 -17.88 -4.55 6.89
CA TRP A 192 -17.59 -3.35 7.67
C TRP A 192 -16.59 -2.44 6.94
N LEU A 193 -15.42 -2.96 6.55
CA LEU A 193 -14.40 -2.17 5.84
C LEU A 193 -14.88 -1.75 4.44
N ALA A 194 -15.68 -2.58 3.77
CA ALA A 194 -16.33 -2.23 2.51
C ALA A 194 -17.25 -1.01 2.67
N GLY A 195 -18.06 -0.98 3.74
CA GLY A 195 -18.93 0.15 4.06
C GLY A 195 -18.14 1.45 4.24
N LEU A 196 -17.05 1.42 5.02
CA LEU A 196 -16.19 2.60 5.22
C LEU A 196 -15.54 3.04 3.90
N THR A 197 -15.06 2.10 3.11
CA THR A 197 -14.39 2.38 1.83
C THR A 197 -15.31 3.05 0.83
N ARG A 198 -16.55 2.57 0.70
CA ARG A 198 -17.56 3.12 -0.24
C ARG A 198 -17.90 4.59 0.03
N VAL A 199 -17.93 5.02 1.29
CA VAL A 199 -18.22 6.41 1.66
C VAL A 199 -16.96 7.27 1.76
N SER A 200 -15.77 6.71 1.56
CA SER A 200 -14.54 7.46 1.63
C SER A 200 -14.31 8.30 0.36
N ALA A 201 -13.87 9.54 0.54
CA ALA A 201 -13.63 10.45 -0.58
C ALA A 201 -12.51 10.01 -1.53
N GLN A 202 -11.67 9.06 -1.13
CA GLN A 202 -10.59 8.48 -1.94
C GLN A 202 -11.10 7.47 -2.96
N PHE A 203 -12.22 6.81 -2.66
CA PHE A 203 -12.77 5.69 -3.45
C PHE A 203 -14.23 5.88 -3.85
N LEU A 204 -14.78 7.06 -3.67
CA LEU A 204 -16.16 7.37 -4.02
C LEU A 204 -16.40 7.08 -5.52
N GLY A 205 -17.41 6.26 -5.81
CA GLY A 205 -17.74 5.86 -7.19
C GLY A 205 -16.95 4.66 -7.75
N ARG A 206 -16.27 3.90 -6.89
CA ARG A 206 -15.52 2.70 -7.26
C ARG A 206 -16.06 1.45 -6.57
#